data_3fa868b292d32616a4b3fc4b43829906
#
_entry.id   3fa868b292d32616a4b3fc4b43829906
#
_cell.length_a   1.000
_cell.length_b   1.000
_cell.length_c   1.000
_cell.angle_alpha   90.00
_cell.angle_beta   90.00
_cell.angle_gamma   90.00
#
_symmetry.space_group_name_H-M   'P 1'
#
loop_
_entity.id
_entity.type
_entity.pdbx_description
1 polymer ?
#
loop_
_entity_poly.entity_id
_entity_poly.type
_entity_poly.pdbx_seq_one_letter_code
_entity_poly.pdbx_strand_id
1 'polypeptide(L)'
;GPLEVAFAGRSNVGKSSLINALVGQKALARTSNTPGRTQELNYFVPEGYSGEAGDLPPMALVDMPGYGYAQAPKEHVDAWTKLVFDYLRGRATLKRVYVLIDSRHGIKKNDDEVLDLLDKAAVSYQIVLTKTDKIKEAGVPRLIAETLEKIKKRPAAYPFIVATSSEKGNGLDDLRGAILEAIGQAT
;
A
#
# COMPACT_ATOMS: atom_id res chain seq x y z
N GLY A 1 -1.57 -20.70 2.49
CA GLY A 1 -0.62 -20.00 1.64
C GLY A 1 0.25 -19.01 2.42
N PRO A 2 1.23 -18.39 1.78
CA PRO A 2 2.09 -17.44 2.45
C PRO A 2 1.31 -16.22 2.94
N LEU A 3 1.77 -15.61 4.04
CA LEU A 3 1.23 -14.36 4.52
C LEU A 3 1.48 -13.27 3.46
N GLU A 4 0.59 -12.32 3.39
CA GLU A 4 0.69 -11.26 2.40
C GLU A 4 0.27 -9.91 2.96
N VAL A 5 0.81 -8.86 2.36
CA VAL A 5 0.36 -7.48 2.51
C VAL A 5 0.12 -6.93 1.11
N ALA A 6 -0.79 -5.99 1.00
CA ALA A 6 -1.12 -5.40 -0.30
C ALA A 6 -0.81 -3.90 -0.30
N PHE A 7 -0.58 -3.36 -1.48
CA PHE A 7 -0.31 -1.94 -1.69
C PHE A 7 -1.36 -1.37 -2.64
N ALA A 8 -2.02 -0.32 -2.21
CA ALA A 8 -3.03 0.38 -2.99
C ALA A 8 -2.65 1.85 -3.11
N GLY A 9 -3.06 2.49 -4.18
CA GLY A 9 -2.79 3.91 -4.35
C GLY A 9 -3.30 4.41 -5.69
N ARG A 10 -3.43 5.73 -5.78
CA ARG A 10 -3.79 6.39 -7.03
C ARG A 10 -2.69 6.17 -8.08
N SER A 11 -3.07 6.26 -9.34
CA SER A 11 -2.09 6.27 -10.43
C SER A 11 -1.03 7.33 -10.18
N ASN A 12 0.22 6.97 -10.39
CA ASN A 12 1.39 7.83 -10.23
C ASN A 12 1.69 8.26 -8.78
N VAL A 13 1.16 7.55 -7.80
CA VAL A 13 1.43 7.82 -6.39
C VAL A 13 2.86 7.45 -5.96
N GLY A 14 3.55 6.64 -6.78
CA GLY A 14 4.89 6.13 -6.46
C GLY A 14 4.89 4.70 -5.95
N LYS A 15 3.84 3.94 -6.23
CA LYS A 15 3.67 2.59 -5.72
C LYS A 15 4.75 1.62 -6.22
N SER A 16 5.04 1.60 -7.51
CA SER A 16 6.09 0.74 -8.08
C SER A 16 7.46 1.08 -7.51
N SER A 17 7.78 2.37 -7.40
CA SER A 17 9.05 2.82 -6.82
C SER A 17 9.19 2.39 -5.37
N LEU A 18 8.10 2.47 -4.60
CA LEU A 18 8.10 2.07 -3.21
C LEU A 18 8.30 0.56 -3.06
N ILE A 19 7.58 -0.25 -3.82
CA ILE A 19 7.72 -1.71 -3.78
C ILE A 19 9.15 -2.11 -4.16
N ASN A 20 9.68 -1.53 -5.24
CA ASN A 20 11.06 -1.80 -5.65
C ASN A 20 12.07 -1.42 -4.58
N ALA A 21 11.86 -0.30 -3.89
CA ALA A 21 12.75 0.13 -2.81
C ALA A 21 12.69 -0.82 -1.61
N LEU A 22 11.52 -1.40 -1.35
CA LEU A 22 11.34 -2.35 -0.25
C LEU A 22 12.02 -3.70 -0.52
N VAL A 23 11.87 -4.21 -1.73
CA VAL A 23 12.31 -5.57 -2.07
C VAL A 23 13.62 -5.59 -2.85
N GLY A 24 13.98 -4.48 -3.48
CA GLY A 24 15.19 -4.38 -4.31
C GLY A 24 15.13 -5.39 -5.46
N GLN A 25 16.33 -5.90 -5.82
CA GLN A 25 16.45 -6.91 -6.88
C GLN A 25 16.23 -8.34 -6.36
N LYS A 26 15.97 -8.48 -5.07
CA LYS A 26 15.76 -9.78 -4.40
C LYS A 26 14.30 -10.21 -4.43
N ALA A 27 13.54 -9.78 -5.43
CA ALA A 27 12.14 -10.11 -5.51
C ALA A 27 11.83 -10.89 -6.78
N LEU A 28 11.02 -11.94 -6.63
CA LEU A 28 10.45 -12.66 -7.76
C LEU A 28 9.06 -12.10 -8.02
N ALA A 29 8.91 -11.41 -9.16
CA ALA A 29 7.63 -10.85 -9.54
C ALA A 29 6.77 -11.92 -10.23
N ARG A 30 5.50 -12.01 -9.81
CA ARG A 30 4.51 -12.88 -10.43
C ARG A 30 3.25 -12.09 -10.72
N THR A 31 2.64 -12.34 -11.85
CA THR A 31 1.43 -11.66 -12.25
C THR A 31 0.27 -12.65 -12.27
N SER A 32 -0.84 -12.31 -11.60
CA SER A 32 -2.07 -13.08 -11.67
C SER A 32 -3.09 -12.32 -12.51
N ASN A 33 -2.85 -12.27 -13.80
CA ASN A 33 -3.76 -11.57 -14.71
C ASN A 33 -4.12 -12.46 -15.88
N THR A 34 -5.24 -12.14 -16.51
CA THR A 34 -5.61 -12.71 -17.79
C THR A 34 -5.00 -11.83 -18.88
N PRO A 35 -4.31 -12.43 -19.87
CA PRO A 35 -3.77 -11.63 -20.98
C PRO A 35 -4.82 -10.71 -21.61
N GLY A 36 -4.44 -9.50 -21.92
CA GLY A 36 -5.32 -8.50 -22.51
C GLY A 36 -6.13 -7.66 -21.53
N ARG A 37 -6.05 -7.92 -20.25
CA ARG A 37 -6.70 -7.10 -19.22
C ARG A 37 -5.77 -5.96 -18.80
N THR A 38 -6.36 -4.78 -18.56
CA THR A 38 -5.62 -3.60 -18.10
C THR A 38 -5.49 -3.53 -16.58
N GLN A 39 -6.32 -4.30 -15.85
CA GLN A 39 -6.31 -4.33 -14.39
C GLN A 39 -5.91 -5.74 -13.93
N GLU A 40 -4.92 -5.79 -13.04
CA GLU A 40 -4.35 -7.06 -12.58
C GLU A 40 -3.73 -6.89 -11.20
N LEU A 41 -3.64 -8.01 -10.48
CA LEU A 41 -2.92 -8.08 -9.22
C LEU A 41 -1.54 -8.67 -9.49
N ASN A 42 -0.50 -7.96 -9.09
CA ASN A 42 0.88 -8.40 -9.24
C ASN A 42 1.42 -8.85 -7.89
N TYR A 43 2.08 -9.99 -7.86
CA TYR A 43 2.63 -10.55 -6.64
C TYR A 43 4.15 -10.51 -6.70
N PHE A 44 4.77 -10.03 -5.62
CA PHE A 44 6.22 -10.00 -5.44
C PHE A 44 6.57 -10.83 -4.23
N VAL A 45 7.51 -11.75 -4.38
CA VAL A 45 7.99 -12.59 -3.27
C VAL A 45 9.46 -12.28 -3.05
N PRO A 46 9.83 -11.65 -1.91
CA PRO A 46 11.24 -11.42 -1.59
C PRO A 46 11.99 -12.73 -1.49
N GLU A 47 13.21 -12.75 -2.04
CA GLU A 47 14.10 -13.91 -1.98
C GLU A 47 15.35 -13.57 -1.18
N GLY A 48 16.01 -14.60 -0.68
CA GLY A 48 17.28 -14.42 0.03
C GLY A 48 17.15 -13.79 1.39
N TYR A 49 16.07 -14.06 2.11
CA TYR A 49 15.87 -13.56 3.47
C TYR A 49 17.02 -13.98 4.39
N SER A 50 17.69 -13.01 4.98
CA SER A 50 18.82 -13.26 5.90
C SER A 50 18.45 -13.09 7.37
N GLY A 51 17.30 -12.48 7.66
CA GLY A 51 16.91 -12.11 9.01
C GLY A 51 17.57 -10.81 9.50
N GLU A 52 18.38 -10.17 8.66
CA GLU A 52 19.02 -8.91 9.00
C GLU A 52 18.06 -7.74 8.85
N ALA A 53 18.40 -6.61 9.47
CA ALA A 53 17.62 -5.38 9.37
C ALA A 53 17.49 -4.97 7.89
N GLY A 54 16.27 -4.66 7.47
CA GLY A 54 15.99 -4.28 6.10
C GLY A 54 15.56 -5.42 5.19
N ASP A 55 15.64 -6.67 5.65
CA ASP A 55 15.15 -7.81 4.91
C ASP A 55 13.69 -8.12 5.26
N LEU A 56 12.95 -8.64 4.29
CA LEU A 56 11.61 -9.16 4.49
C LEU A 56 11.65 -10.69 4.38
N PRO A 57 10.94 -11.41 5.27
CA PRO A 57 10.83 -12.86 5.18
C PRO A 57 10.06 -13.28 3.93
N PRO A 58 10.10 -14.57 3.57
CA PRO A 58 9.26 -15.07 2.48
C PRO A 58 7.80 -14.78 2.76
N MET A 59 7.23 -13.87 1.98
CA MET A 59 5.85 -13.42 2.07
C MET A 59 5.46 -12.86 0.71
N ALA A 60 4.20 -12.63 0.48
CA ALA A 60 3.77 -12.01 -0.75
C ALA A 60 3.48 -10.52 -0.55
N LEU A 61 4.04 -9.68 -1.40
CA LEU A 61 3.66 -8.28 -1.53
C LEU A 61 2.76 -8.18 -2.76
N VAL A 62 1.53 -7.74 -2.56
CA VAL A 62 0.55 -7.69 -3.63
C VAL A 62 0.37 -6.25 -4.08
N ASP A 63 0.69 -6.00 -5.35
CA ASP A 63 0.50 -4.70 -5.97
C ASP A 63 -0.91 -4.66 -6.57
N MET A 64 -1.79 -3.87 -5.95
CA MET A 64 -3.14 -3.68 -6.45
C MET A 64 -3.12 -2.66 -7.59
N PRO A 65 -4.01 -2.80 -8.59
CA PRO A 65 -4.04 -1.84 -9.68
C PRO A 65 -4.33 -0.43 -9.19
N GLY A 66 -3.69 0.56 -9.81
CA GLY A 66 -3.88 1.97 -9.47
C GLY A 66 -5.30 2.43 -9.76
N TYR A 67 -5.75 3.44 -9.03
CA TYR A 67 -7.06 4.02 -9.20
C TYR A 67 -6.95 5.55 -9.41
N GLY A 68 -8.11 6.21 -9.59
CA GLY A 68 -8.17 7.67 -9.61
C GLY A 68 -7.71 8.32 -10.91
N TYR A 69 -7.80 7.61 -12.04
CA TYR A 69 -7.59 8.23 -13.34
C TYR A 69 -8.66 9.30 -13.59
N ALA A 70 -8.23 10.48 -14.05
CA ALA A 70 -9.10 11.65 -14.16
C ALA A 70 -10.31 11.43 -15.07
N GLN A 71 -10.24 10.53 -16.03
CA GLN A 71 -11.30 10.29 -17.00
C GLN A 71 -11.58 8.80 -17.19
N ALA A 72 -11.43 8.03 -16.11
CA ALA A 72 -11.70 6.60 -16.16
C ALA A 72 -13.20 6.36 -16.44
N PRO A 73 -13.53 5.56 -17.47
CA PRO A 73 -14.92 5.17 -17.68
C PRO A 73 -15.48 4.44 -16.46
N LYS A 74 -16.80 4.56 -16.27
CA LYS A 74 -17.47 3.91 -15.15
C LYS A 74 -17.22 2.39 -15.13
N GLU A 75 -17.15 1.75 -16.29
CA GLU A 75 -16.89 0.33 -16.42
C GLU A 75 -15.51 -0.04 -15.83
N HIS A 76 -14.50 0.83 -16.02
CA HIS A 76 -13.17 0.61 -15.45
C HIS A 76 -13.20 0.74 -13.92
N VAL A 77 -13.92 1.72 -13.40
CA VAL A 77 -14.08 1.91 -11.96
C VAL A 77 -14.80 0.71 -11.34
N ASP A 78 -15.89 0.26 -11.97
CA ASP A 78 -16.65 -0.89 -11.49
C ASP A 78 -15.83 -2.17 -11.53
N ALA A 79 -15.06 -2.39 -12.61
CA ALA A 79 -14.19 -3.55 -12.75
C ALA A 79 -13.08 -3.53 -11.70
N TRP A 80 -12.48 -2.36 -11.44
CA TRP A 80 -11.47 -2.19 -10.40
C TRP A 80 -12.05 -2.54 -9.03
N THR A 81 -13.22 -1.98 -8.71
CA THR A 81 -13.89 -2.19 -7.43
C THR A 81 -14.20 -3.68 -7.23
N LYS A 82 -14.72 -4.34 -8.25
CA LYS A 82 -15.04 -5.77 -8.19
C LYS A 82 -13.78 -6.61 -7.98
N LEU A 83 -12.73 -6.35 -8.76
CA LEU A 83 -11.47 -7.09 -8.66
C LEU A 83 -10.88 -6.97 -7.27
N VAL A 84 -10.82 -5.76 -6.75
CA VAL A 84 -10.23 -5.48 -5.45
C VAL A 84 -11.10 -6.06 -4.33
N PHE A 85 -12.41 -5.87 -4.39
CA PHE A 85 -13.32 -6.41 -3.38
C PHE A 85 -13.26 -7.94 -3.35
N ASP A 86 -13.26 -8.60 -4.51
CA ASP A 86 -13.15 -10.06 -4.59
C ASP A 86 -11.82 -10.53 -4.00
N TYR A 87 -10.73 -9.79 -4.24
CA TYR A 87 -9.44 -10.09 -3.64
C TYR A 87 -9.46 -9.97 -2.11
N LEU A 88 -10.04 -8.89 -1.60
CA LEU A 88 -10.04 -8.61 -0.16
C LEU A 88 -10.94 -9.55 0.63
N ARG A 89 -12.03 -9.98 0.01
CA ARG A 89 -13.11 -10.68 0.69
C ARG A 89 -12.67 -12.04 1.25
N GLY A 90 -12.74 -12.16 2.59
CA GLY A 90 -12.46 -13.42 3.26
C GLY A 90 -11.04 -13.94 3.11
N ARG A 91 -10.07 -13.08 2.75
CA ARG A 91 -8.71 -13.52 2.49
C ARG A 91 -7.90 -13.59 3.79
N ALA A 92 -7.86 -14.78 4.38
CA ALA A 92 -7.21 -15.01 5.67
C ALA A 92 -5.70 -14.76 5.66
N THR A 93 -5.05 -14.87 4.50
CA THR A 93 -3.60 -14.65 4.35
C THR A 93 -3.23 -13.17 4.26
N LEU A 94 -4.18 -12.30 3.90
CA LEU A 94 -3.93 -10.87 3.81
C LEU A 94 -3.97 -10.24 5.20
N LYS A 95 -2.83 -9.68 5.62
CA LYS A 95 -2.69 -9.11 6.97
C LYS A 95 -2.95 -7.62 7.03
N ARG A 96 -2.59 -6.87 5.99
CA ARG A 96 -2.79 -5.43 5.96
C ARG A 96 -2.66 -4.89 4.55
N VAL A 97 -3.41 -3.83 4.28
CA VAL A 97 -3.26 -3.06 3.04
C VAL A 97 -2.56 -1.74 3.38
N TYR A 98 -1.51 -1.43 2.66
CA TYR A 98 -0.83 -0.14 2.75
C TYR A 98 -1.40 0.77 1.68
N VAL A 99 -2.07 1.84 2.11
CA VAL A 99 -2.69 2.80 1.19
C VAL A 99 -1.75 3.98 1.03
N LEU A 100 -1.23 4.14 -0.17
CA LEU A 100 -0.23 5.14 -0.49
C LEU A 100 -0.89 6.46 -0.87
N ILE A 101 -0.42 7.53 -0.24
CA ILE A 101 -0.94 8.88 -0.45
C ILE A 101 0.23 9.79 -0.81
N ASP A 102 0.13 10.49 -1.93
CA ASP A 102 1.14 11.45 -2.35
C ASP A 102 1.14 12.64 -1.37
N SER A 103 2.30 12.91 -0.77
CA SER A 103 2.44 13.96 0.25
C SER A 103 2.07 15.35 -0.25
N ARG A 104 2.17 15.59 -1.56
CA ARG A 104 1.79 16.90 -2.13
C ARG A 104 0.30 17.13 -2.13
N HIS A 105 -0.51 16.09 -2.09
CA HIS A 105 -1.96 16.18 -2.28
C HIS A 105 -2.78 15.77 -1.07
N GLY A 106 -2.26 14.89 -0.21
CA GLY A 106 -3.03 14.31 0.89
C GLY A 106 -4.13 13.36 0.41
N ILE A 107 -4.99 12.96 1.31
CA ILE A 107 -6.11 12.07 1.00
C ILE A 107 -7.12 12.79 0.13
N LYS A 108 -7.41 12.22 -1.05
CA LYS A 108 -8.38 12.74 -1.99
C LYS A 108 -9.67 11.90 -1.96
N LYS A 109 -10.70 12.36 -2.66
CA LYS A 109 -12.00 11.70 -2.70
C LYS A 109 -11.90 10.23 -3.13
N ASN A 110 -11.10 9.95 -4.16
CA ASN A 110 -10.91 8.56 -4.62
C ASN A 110 -10.27 7.70 -3.53
N ASP A 111 -9.34 8.28 -2.77
CA ASP A 111 -8.73 7.57 -1.64
C ASP A 111 -9.78 7.25 -0.57
N ASP A 112 -10.65 8.21 -0.24
CA ASP A 112 -11.71 7.98 0.74
C ASP A 112 -12.63 6.84 0.31
N GLU A 113 -12.95 6.74 -0.97
CA GLU A 113 -13.76 5.65 -1.50
C GLU A 113 -13.09 4.28 -1.30
N VAL A 114 -11.77 4.24 -1.48
CA VAL A 114 -10.99 3.01 -1.23
C VAL A 114 -10.96 2.69 0.27
N LEU A 115 -10.78 3.70 1.12
CA LEU A 115 -10.82 3.49 2.57
C LEU A 115 -12.20 2.99 3.03
N ASP A 116 -13.28 3.50 2.44
CA ASP A 116 -14.64 3.01 2.70
C ASP A 116 -14.76 1.53 2.34
N LEU A 117 -14.20 1.13 1.22
CA LEU A 117 -14.20 -0.26 0.78
C LEU A 117 -13.45 -1.17 1.76
N LEU A 118 -12.28 -0.73 2.23
CA LEU A 118 -11.48 -1.48 3.18
C LEU A 118 -12.17 -1.59 4.54
N ASP A 119 -12.78 -0.50 5.02
CA ASP A 119 -13.56 -0.52 6.25
C ASP A 119 -14.73 -1.49 6.13
N LYS A 120 -15.43 -1.47 5.00
CA LYS A 120 -16.57 -2.36 4.73
C LYS A 120 -16.14 -3.83 4.67
N ALA A 121 -14.98 -4.10 4.08
CA ALA A 121 -14.43 -5.45 4.01
C ALA A 121 -13.78 -5.91 5.32
N ALA A 122 -13.71 -5.05 6.32
CA ALA A 122 -13.04 -5.29 7.61
C ALA A 122 -11.57 -5.70 7.43
N VAL A 123 -10.88 -5.07 6.50
CA VAL A 123 -9.46 -5.31 6.22
C VAL A 123 -8.63 -4.18 6.80
N SER A 124 -7.71 -4.52 7.71
CA SER A 124 -6.80 -3.54 8.31
C SER A 124 -5.96 -2.83 7.24
N TYR A 125 -5.82 -1.52 7.37
CA TYR A 125 -4.95 -0.77 6.49
C TYR A 125 -4.15 0.27 7.25
N GLN A 126 -3.04 0.69 6.66
CA GLN A 126 -2.19 1.74 7.20
C GLN A 126 -1.86 2.72 6.08
N ILE A 127 -1.96 4.00 6.38
CA ILE A 127 -1.62 5.05 5.41
C ILE A 127 -0.10 5.21 5.34
N VAL A 128 0.41 5.27 4.12
CA VAL A 128 1.82 5.54 3.83
C VAL A 128 1.88 6.79 2.97
N LEU A 129 2.51 7.82 3.49
CA LEU A 129 2.77 9.03 2.70
C LEU A 129 3.99 8.77 1.82
N THR A 130 3.86 9.08 0.54
CA THR A 130 4.95 8.94 -0.43
C THR A 130 5.46 10.29 -0.86
N LYS A 131 6.66 10.32 -1.44
CA LYS A 131 7.25 11.54 -2.04
C LYS A 131 7.41 12.68 -1.03
N THR A 132 7.76 12.35 0.21
CA THR A 132 7.97 13.37 1.23
C THR A 132 9.12 14.32 0.88
N ASP A 133 10.03 13.91 0.00
CA ASP A 133 11.08 14.76 -0.55
C ASP A 133 10.54 15.90 -1.43
N LYS A 134 9.28 15.83 -1.85
CA LYS A 134 8.63 16.86 -2.69
C LYS A 134 7.91 17.93 -1.88
N ILE A 135 7.90 17.85 -0.56
CA ILE A 135 7.34 18.88 0.33
C ILE A 135 8.42 19.33 1.29
N LYS A 136 8.19 20.46 1.95
CA LYS A 136 9.12 20.98 2.95
C LYS A 136 9.19 20.02 4.14
N GLU A 137 10.39 19.77 4.64
CA GLU A 137 10.61 18.86 5.76
C GLU A 137 9.73 19.22 6.97
N ALA A 138 9.61 20.50 7.28
CA ALA A 138 8.78 20.97 8.40
C ALA A 138 7.27 20.69 8.18
N GLY A 139 6.84 20.47 6.95
CA GLY A 139 5.45 20.16 6.63
C GLY A 139 5.07 18.70 6.88
N VAL A 140 6.04 17.80 7.02
CA VAL A 140 5.75 16.37 7.19
C VAL A 140 5.00 16.09 8.50
N PRO A 141 5.42 16.59 9.67
CA PRO A 141 4.65 16.35 10.90
C PRO A 141 3.22 16.89 10.84
N ARG A 142 3.03 18.04 10.21
CA ARG A 142 1.69 18.62 10.04
C ARG A 142 0.82 17.72 9.17
N LEU A 143 1.36 17.23 8.07
CA LEU A 143 0.63 16.33 7.15
C LEU A 143 0.25 15.03 7.84
N ILE A 144 1.15 14.48 8.65
CA ILE A 144 0.86 13.30 9.46
C ILE A 144 -0.33 13.57 10.39
N ALA A 145 -0.29 14.69 11.13
CA ALA A 145 -1.36 15.05 12.05
C ALA A 145 -2.70 15.25 11.32
N GLU A 146 -2.69 15.95 10.19
CA GLU A 146 -3.88 16.16 9.37
C GLU A 146 -4.45 14.84 8.86
N THR A 147 -3.59 13.93 8.44
CA THR A 147 -3.99 12.61 7.93
C THR A 147 -4.60 11.76 9.05
N LEU A 148 -3.99 11.76 10.22
CA LEU A 148 -4.53 11.06 11.40
C LEU A 148 -5.92 11.58 11.77
N GLU A 149 -6.11 12.90 11.72
CA GLU A 149 -7.41 13.50 12.00
C GLU A 149 -8.49 13.01 11.03
N LYS A 150 -8.14 12.89 9.76
CA LYS A 150 -9.07 12.42 8.72
C LYS A 150 -9.49 10.96 8.91
N ILE A 151 -8.63 10.12 9.47
CA ILE A 151 -8.90 8.69 9.59
C ILE A 151 -9.28 8.24 10.99
N LYS A 152 -9.31 9.13 11.97
CA LYS A 152 -9.47 8.77 13.37
C LYS A 152 -10.76 8.00 13.69
N LYS A 153 -11.81 8.16 12.90
CA LYS A 153 -13.09 7.47 13.08
C LYS A 153 -13.25 6.25 12.18
N ARG A 154 -12.25 5.91 11.38
CA ARG A 154 -12.33 4.75 10.49
C ARG A 154 -11.92 3.50 11.24
N PRO A 155 -12.80 2.47 11.31
CA PRO A 155 -12.54 1.33 12.19
C PRO A 155 -11.38 0.45 11.77
N ALA A 156 -11.08 0.35 10.47
CA ALA A 156 -10.01 -0.51 9.99
C ALA A 156 -8.66 0.21 9.86
N ALA A 157 -8.62 1.53 10.09
CA ALA A 157 -7.41 2.32 9.94
C ALA A 157 -6.45 2.09 11.11
N TYR A 158 -5.23 1.64 10.81
CA TYR A 158 -4.19 1.56 11.81
C TYR A 158 -3.75 2.99 12.19
N PRO A 159 -3.64 3.32 13.49
CA PRO A 159 -3.52 4.71 13.94
C PRO A 159 -2.10 5.30 13.88
N PHE A 160 -1.24 4.78 13.02
CA PHE A 160 0.10 5.31 12.77
C PHE A 160 0.32 5.51 11.28
N ILE A 161 0.95 6.62 10.93
CA ILE A 161 1.24 6.97 9.54
C ILE A 161 2.73 6.78 9.30
N VAL A 162 3.09 6.14 8.19
CA VAL A 162 4.48 6.02 7.77
C VAL A 162 4.73 7.05 6.67
N ALA A 163 5.76 7.87 6.85
CA ALA A 163 6.15 8.88 5.85
C ALA A 163 7.40 8.40 5.11
N THR A 164 7.33 8.33 3.79
CA THR A 164 8.41 7.75 2.98
C THR A 164 8.84 8.63 1.82
N SER A 165 10.09 8.44 1.41
CA SER A 165 10.62 8.91 0.15
C SER A 165 11.42 7.75 -0.47
N SER A 166 10.90 7.18 -1.55
CA SER A 166 11.62 6.11 -2.27
C SER A 166 12.93 6.64 -2.87
N GLU A 167 12.92 7.89 -3.32
CA GLU A 167 14.09 8.53 -3.93
C GLU A 167 15.22 8.74 -2.92
N LYS A 168 14.90 9.20 -1.71
CA LYS A 168 15.89 9.50 -0.66
C LYS A 168 16.10 8.35 0.32
N GLY A 169 15.24 7.36 0.32
CA GLY A 169 15.30 6.21 1.23
C GLY A 169 14.68 6.45 2.60
N ASN A 170 14.15 7.62 2.86
CA ASN A 170 13.57 7.94 4.17
C ASN A 170 12.32 7.11 4.44
N GLY A 171 12.17 6.63 5.67
CA GLY A 171 10.98 5.91 6.12
C GLY A 171 10.85 4.47 5.64
N LEU A 172 11.77 3.98 4.81
CA LEU A 172 11.69 2.60 4.30
C LEU A 172 11.89 1.57 5.40
N ASP A 173 12.80 1.83 6.33
CA ASP A 173 13.00 0.92 7.47
C ASP A 173 11.79 0.92 8.40
N ASP A 174 11.16 2.07 8.59
CA ASP A 174 9.92 2.16 9.36
C ASP A 174 8.80 1.37 8.69
N LEU A 175 8.71 1.44 7.37
CA LEU A 175 7.71 0.67 6.62
C LEU A 175 7.99 -0.83 6.70
N ARG A 176 9.25 -1.25 6.57
CA ARG A 176 9.61 -2.67 6.75
C ARG A 176 9.25 -3.16 8.15
N GLY A 177 9.53 -2.35 9.18
CA GLY A 177 9.14 -2.67 10.55
C GLY A 177 7.63 -2.80 10.72
N ALA A 178 6.86 -1.91 10.10
CA ALA A 178 5.41 -1.98 10.11
C ALA A 178 4.89 -3.26 9.45
N ILE A 179 5.48 -3.64 8.32
CA ILE A 179 5.13 -4.87 7.61
C ILE A 179 5.42 -6.10 8.47
N LEU A 180 6.61 -6.16 9.08
CA LEU A 180 6.98 -7.27 9.96
C LEU A 180 6.02 -7.41 11.13
N GLU A 181 5.64 -6.30 11.74
CA GLU A 181 4.64 -6.29 12.81
C GLU A 181 3.29 -6.82 12.33
N ALA A 182 2.84 -6.37 11.15
CA ALA A 182 1.56 -6.77 10.60
C ALA A 182 1.48 -8.28 10.34
N ILE A 183 2.58 -8.90 9.94
CA ILE A 183 2.60 -10.35 9.69
C ILE A 183 2.96 -11.16 10.95
N GLY A 184 3.13 -10.49 12.10
CA GLY A 184 3.37 -11.18 13.37
C GLY A 184 4.82 -11.61 13.60
N GLN A 185 5.78 -11.01 12.90
CA GLN A 185 7.22 -11.30 13.06
C GLN A 185 8.00 -10.16 13.72
N ALA A 186 7.30 -9.20 14.32
CA ALA A 186 7.94 -8.14 15.09
C ALA A 186 8.59 -8.71 16.36
N THR A 187 9.75 -8.22 16.68
CA THR A 187 10.45 -8.57 17.93
C THR A 187 10.09 -7.62 19.03
#